data_712ae51fb40894ade5230e7ef1eac53f
#
_entry.id   712ae51fb40894ade5230e7ef1eac53f
#
_cell.length_a   1.000
_cell.length_b   1.000
_cell.length_c   1.000
_cell.angle_alpha   90.00
_cell.angle_beta   90.00
_cell.angle_gamma   90.00
#
_symmetry.space_group_name_H-M   'P 1'
#
loop_
_entity.id
_entity.type
_entity.pdbx_description
1 polymer ?
#
loop_
_entity_poly.entity_id
_entity_poly.type
_entity_poly.pdbx_seq_one_letter_code
_entity_poly.pdbx_strand_id
1 'polypeptide(L)'
;MTPSGILDSAYAAGIVPKRLYGRTQVKTLQARLSEDVLYSSYSAFFRTEPGVFFLNELVADPTIPAKFKEKFEARRRIRDLHVAPFLGIDRDFIAHCDSALLHDWHGLLQEAEDCKAIHYLESRKEAGDRLVVWTFSVVRRGTEVLSYRTGRYRTDQDTFMNKRTIGFPGVVSFYDCTLFSNGDFGTRENSLNALMSDLDISAVAMHGGEIPDPVPRGSVVVHEDDRRDVLLVLMDWTCPAWFEPTTRRLSLNDPRWLDLRTHNDIDDFEPWTKATLDAFCEADERF
;
A
#
# COMPACT_ATOMS: atom_id res chain seq x y z
N MET A 1 -11.09 -20.50 14.51
CA MET A 1 -11.09 -20.06 15.91
C MET A 1 -10.22 -18.80 16.05
N THR A 2 -10.55 -17.90 16.98
CA THR A 2 -9.69 -16.77 17.34
C THR A 2 -8.54 -17.23 18.24
N PRO A 3 -7.41 -16.49 18.32
CA PRO A 3 -6.29 -16.81 19.24
C PRO A 3 -6.72 -16.89 20.71
N SER A 4 -7.68 -16.06 21.14
CA SER A 4 -8.27 -16.19 22.49
C SER A 4 -8.97 -17.53 22.66
N GLY A 5 -9.87 -17.88 21.74
CA GLY A 5 -10.59 -19.15 21.81
C GLY A 5 -9.68 -20.39 21.74
N ILE A 6 -8.56 -20.30 20.99
CA ILE A 6 -7.55 -21.37 20.97
C ILE A 6 -6.88 -21.48 22.33
N LEU A 7 -6.50 -20.37 22.97
CA LEU A 7 -5.90 -20.39 24.31
C LEU A 7 -6.88 -20.92 25.37
N ASP A 8 -8.13 -20.46 25.35
CA ASP A 8 -9.15 -20.90 26.32
C ASP A 8 -9.35 -22.41 26.23
N SER A 9 -9.43 -22.95 25.00
CA SER A 9 -9.52 -24.39 24.76
C SER A 9 -8.28 -25.15 25.23
N ALA A 10 -7.09 -24.59 24.99
CA ALA A 10 -5.82 -25.19 25.40
C ALA A 10 -5.65 -25.18 26.95
N TYR A 11 -6.12 -24.13 27.62
CA TYR A 11 -6.15 -24.09 29.09
C TYR A 11 -7.14 -25.10 29.66
N ALA A 12 -8.33 -25.18 29.09
CA ALA A 12 -9.33 -26.18 29.53
C ALA A 12 -8.82 -27.61 29.35
N ALA A 13 -8.02 -27.87 28.31
CA ALA A 13 -7.39 -29.16 28.07
C ALA A 13 -6.09 -29.39 28.89
N GLY A 14 -5.60 -28.39 29.62
CA GLY A 14 -4.39 -28.52 30.44
C GLY A 14 -3.08 -28.67 29.63
N ILE A 15 -3.07 -28.32 28.34
CA ILE A 15 -1.93 -28.53 27.44
C ILE A 15 -1.02 -27.32 27.30
N VAL A 16 -1.34 -26.19 27.93
CA VAL A 16 -0.51 -24.96 27.85
C VAL A 16 0.73 -25.12 28.74
N PRO A 17 1.95 -25.11 28.16
CA PRO A 17 3.17 -25.20 28.97
C PRO A 17 3.34 -23.98 29.86
N LYS A 18 3.81 -24.16 31.09
CA LYS A 18 4.04 -23.08 32.08
C LYS A 18 4.92 -21.94 31.53
N ARG A 19 5.90 -22.26 30.66
CA ARG A 19 6.81 -21.30 30.02
C ARG A 19 6.09 -20.30 29.08
N LEU A 20 4.86 -20.61 28.67
CA LEU A 20 4.06 -19.75 27.79
C LEU A 20 3.10 -18.84 28.60
N TYR A 21 3.09 -18.92 29.91
CA TYR A 21 2.27 -18.05 30.75
C TYR A 21 2.82 -16.61 30.72
N GLY A 22 1.97 -15.64 30.47
CA GLY A 22 2.35 -14.24 30.40
C GLY A 22 1.18 -13.31 30.07
N ARG A 23 1.37 -12.02 30.30
CA ARG A 23 0.33 -10.99 30.11
C ARG A 23 -0.10 -10.79 28.64
N THR A 24 0.70 -11.23 27.67
CA THR A 24 0.49 -10.97 26.23
C THR A 24 0.29 -12.24 25.42
N GLN A 25 -0.11 -13.35 26.04
CA GLN A 25 -0.24 -14.66 25.39
C GLN A 25 -1.09 -14.65 24.13
N VAL A 26 -2.26 -13.99 24.17
CA VAL A 26 -3.15 -13.89 22.99
C VAL A 26 -2.45 -13.21 21.82
N LYS A 27 -1.78 -12.09 22.09
CA LYS A 27 -1.03 -11.35 21.05
C LYS A 27 0.15 -12.16 20.53
N THR A 28 0.87 -12.86 21.41
CA THR A 28 1.99 -13.70 21.03
C THR A 28 1.53 -14.87 20.16
N LEU A 29 0.45 -15.55 20.55
CA LEU A 29 -0.13 -16.63 19.75
C LEU A 29 -0.60 -16.12 18.39
N GLN A 30 -1.30 -15.00 18.36
CA GLN A 30 -1.75 -14.36 17.11
C GLN A 30 -0.58 -14.04 16.17
N ALA A 31 0.52 -13.49 16.71
CA ALA A 31 1.71 -13.18 15.94
C ALA A 31 2.32 -14.46 15.36
N ARG A 32 2.49 -15.51 16.17
CA ARG A 32 3.08 -16.78 15.74
C ARG A 32 2.23 -17.51 14.69
N LEU A 33 0.92 -17.60 14.91
CA LEU A 33 0.02 -18.17 13.91
C LEU A 33 0.04 -17.36 12.60
N SER A 34 0.16 -16.05 12.71
CA SER A 34 0.25 -15.17 11.54
C SER A 34 1.54 -15.33 10.77
N GLU A 35 2.66 -15.45 11.48
CA GLU A 35 3.99 -15.73 10.90
C GLU A 35 4.00 -17.10 10.23
N ASP A 36 3.47 -18.12 10.90
CA ASP A 36 3.41 -19.48 10.35
C ASP A 36 2.62 -19.53 9.03
N VAL A 37 1.42 -18.94 9.02
CA VAL A 37 0.59 -18.87 7.79
C VAL A 37 1.24 -18.09 6.66
N LEU A 38 2.05 -17.05 6.98
CA LEU A 38 2.67 -16.18 5.96
C LEU A 38 3.98 -16.73 5.40
N TYR A 39 4.76 -17.42 6.23
CA TYR A 39 6.14 -17.77 5.87
C TYR A 39 6.40 -19.27 5.80
N SER A 40 5.52 -20.11 6.36
CA SER A 40 5.69 -21.57 6.29
C SER A 40 4.98 -22.15 5.07
N SER A 41 5.73 -22.83 4.21
CA SER A 41 5.16 -23.57 3.07
C SER A 41 4.32 -24.77 3.51
N TYR A 42 4.46 -25.19 4.76
CA TYR A 42 3.79 -26.37 5.36
C TYR A 42 3.01 -25.98 6.63
N SER A 43 2.44 -24.76 6.66
CA SER A 43 1.63 -24.35 7.80
C SER A 43 0.49 -25.31 8.03
N ALA A 44 0.31 -25.74 9.29
CA ALA A 44 -0.86 -26.52 9.70
C ALA A 44 -2.16 -25.69 9.69
N PHE A 45 -2.04 -24.37 9.59
CA PHE A 45 -3.14 -23.42 9.69
C PHE A 45 -3.31 -22.59 8.42
N PHE A 46 -4.51 -22.07 8.23
CA PHE A 46 -4.77 -20.96 7.32
C PHE A 46 -5.77 -19.99 7.98
N ARG A 47 -5.93 -18.82 7.39
CA ARG A 47 -6.96 -17.87 7.84
C ARG A 47 -8.23 -18.04 7.06
N THR A 48 -9.36 -17.90 7.75
CA THR A 48 -10.69 -17.79 7.14
C THR A 48 -11.21 -16.36 7.16
N GLU A 49 -10.70 -15.54 8.12
CA GLU A 49 -11.00 -14.13 8.29
C GLU A 49 -9.82 -13.47 9.01
N PRO A 50 -9.73 -12.12 9.03
CA PRO A 50 -8.74 -11.42 9.85
C PRO A 50 -8.81 -11.86 11.32
N GLY A 51 -7.71 -12.44 11.83
CA GLY A 51 -7.61 -12.93 13.21
C GLY A 51 -8.34 -14.24 13.50
N VAL A 52 -8.90 -14.92 12.50
CA VAL A 52 -9.53 -16.24 12.63
C VAL A 52 -8.70 -17.28 11.89
N PHE A 53 -8.33 -18.35 12.59
CA PHE A 53 -7.50 -19.43 12.07
C PHE A 53 -8.26 -20.75 12.01
N PHE A 54 -7.91 -21.57 11.02
CA PHE A 54 -8.49 -22.89 10.79
C PHE A 54 -7.39 -23.90 10.47
N LEU A 55 -7.60 -25.18 10.80
CA LEU A 55 -6.64 -26.25 10.54
C LEU A 55 -6.79 -26.80 9.12
N ASN A 56 -5.67 -26.94 8.41
CA ASN A 56 -5.66 -27.49 7.05
C ASN A 56 -6.19 -28.92 7.00
N GLU A 57 -5.92 -29.76 8.01
CA GLU A 57 -6.40 -31.15 8.06
C GLU A 57 -7.93 -31.27 8.16
N LEU A 58 -8.60 -30.25 8.71
CA LEU A 58 -10.07 -30.24 8.85
C LEU A 58 -10.80 -29.76 7.59
N VAL A 59 -10.09 -29.38 6.53
CA VAL A 59 -10.72 -28.95 5.26
C VAL A 59 -11.49 -30.09 4.61
N ALA A 60 -11.01 -31.33 4.74
CA ALA A 60 -11.64 -32.53 4.17
C ALA A 60 -12.85 -33.04 5.00
N ASP A 61 -13.07 -32.54 6.21
CA ASP A 61 -14.14 -33.00 7.08
C ASP A 61 -15.52 -32.57 6.54
N PRO A 62 -16.40 -33.49 6.12
CA PRO A 62 -17.69 -33.15 5.54
C PRO A 62 -18.69 -32.58 6.56
N THR A 63 -18.45 -32.74 7.86
CA THR A 63 -19.33 -32.21 8.91
C THR A 63 -19.21 -30.72 9.11
N ILE A 64 -18.11 -30.11 8.61
CA ILE A 64 -17.85 -28.69 8.76
C ILE A 64 -18.38 -27.94 7.52
N PRO A 65 -19.22 -26.90 7.71
CA PRO A 65 -19.78 -26.12 6.61
C PRO A 65 -18.71 -25.47 5.74
N ALA A 66 -18.93 -25.45 4.42
CA ALA A 66 -17.97 -24.92 3.42
C ALA A 66 -17.54 -23.47 3.70
N LYS A 67 -18.44 -22.63 4.21
CA LYS A 67 -18.14 -21.25 4.57
C LYS A 67 -16.97 -21.05 5.56
N PHE A 68 -16.68 -22.06 6.39
CA PHE A 68 -15.56 -22.02 7.33
C PHE A 68 -14.26 -22.58 6.74
N LYS A 69 -14.30 -23.10 5.51
CA LYS A 69 -13.17 -23.70 4.80
C LYS A 69 -12.59 -22.79 3.73
N GLU A 70 -13.22 -21.65 3.49
CA GLU A 70 -12.71 -20.64 2.55
C GLU A 70 -11.44 -20.02 3.09
N LYS A 71 -10.37 -20.10 2.29
CA LYS A 71 -9.07 -19.51 2.66
C LYS A 71 -9.10 -18.01 2.45
N PHE A 72 -8.83 -17.29 3.54
CA PHE A 72 -8.49 -15.87 3.47
C PHE A 72 -7.00 -15.74 3.15
N GLU A 73 -6.67 -15.33 1.94
CA GLU A 73 -5.29 -15.09 1.56
C GLU A 73 -4.78 -13.81 2.24
N ALA A 74 -4.00 -14.01 3.33
CA ALA A 74 -3.25 -12.91 3.93
C ALA A 74 -2.06 -12.59 3.01
N ARG A 75 -2.13 -11.49 2.27
CA ARG A 75 -1.04 -11.08 1.41
C ARG A 75 0.15 -10.58 2.22
N ARG A 76 1.36 -10.79 1.69
CA ARG A 76 2.60 -10.27 2.24
C ARG A 76 2.54 -8.76 2.42
N ARG A 77 3.27 -8.25 3.40
CA ARG A 77 3.36 -6.80 3.67
C ARG A 77 3.95 -6.08 2.46
N ILE A 78 3.60 -4.81 2.28
CA ILE A 78 4.16 -3.90 1.26
C ILE A 78 5.70 -3.90 1.20
N ARG A 79 6.40 -4.25 2.29
CA ARG A 79 7.86 -4.42 2.32
C ARG A 79 8.43 -5.29 1.21
N ASP A 80 7.68 -6.32 0.79
CA ASP A 80 8.14 -7.27 -0.23
C ASP A 80 8.05 -6.71 -1.66
N LEU A 81 7.39 -5.56 -1.84
CA LEU A 81 7.28 -4.85 -3.11
C LEU A 81 8.39 -3.80 -3.32
N HIS A 82 9.15 -3.49 -2.28
CA HIS A 82 10.18 -2.47 -2.32
C HIS A 82 11.54 -3.11 -2.59
N VAL A 83 11.83 -3.31 -3.87
CA VAL A 83 13.09 -3.94 -4.31
C VAL A 83 13.99 -2.87 -4.93
N ALA A 84 15.19 -2.68 -4.36
CA ALA A 84 16.25 -1.88 -4.95
C ALA A 84 16.73 -2.50 -6.28
N PRO A 85 17.26 -1.74 -7.25
CA PRO A 85 17.55 -0.30 -7.16
C PRO A 85 16.30 0.59 -7.29
N PHE A 86 16.25 1.67 -6.51
CA PHE A 86 15.16 2.63 -6.51
C PHE A 86 15.41 3.77 -7.47
N LEU A 87 14.36 4.28 -8.11
CA LEU A 87 14.43 5.47 -8.94
C LEU A 87 14.67 6.71 -8.05
N GLY A 88 15.66 7.51 -8.38
CA GLY A 88 15.98 8.76 -7.73
C GLY A 88 16.20 9.87 -8.73
N ILE A 89 15.84 11.10 -8.37
CA ILE A 89 16.09 12.30 -9.17
C ILE A 89 16.88 13.31 -8.32
N ASP A 90 17.85 13.99 -8.94
CA ASP A 90 18.66 14.98 -8.25
C ASP A 90 17.80 16.11 -7.68
N ARG A 91 17.99 16.44 -6.40
CA ARG A 91 17.23 17.47 -5.70
C ARG A 91 17.42 18.85 -6.35
N ASP A 92 18.65 19.17 -6.71
CA ASP A 92 18.96 20.45 -7.34
C ASP A 92 18.24 20.63 -8.68
N PHE A 93 18.10 19.55 -9.47
CA PHE A 93 17.30 19.58 -10.69
C PHE A 93 15.85 19.95 -10.37
N ILE A 94 15.21 19.25 -9.43
CA ILE A 94 13.83 19.51 -9.05
C ILE A 94 13.64 20.92 -8.47
N ALA A 95 14.62 21.43 -7.70
CA ALA A 95 14.57 22.78 -7.13
C ALA A 95 14.61 23.89 -8.18
N HIS A 96 15.10 23.61 -9.40
CA HIS A 96 15.14 24.55 -10.51
C HIS A 96 13.97 24.41 -11.49
N CYS A 97 13.13 23.36 -11.33
CA CYS A 97 11.93 23.17 -12.13
C CYS A 97 10.87 24.21 -11.76
N ASP A 98 10.16 24.71 -12.77
CA ASP A 98 8.97 25.52 -12.52
C ASP A 98 7.76 24.64 -12.13
N SER A 99 6.71 25.29 -11.64
CA SER A 99 5.51 24.57 -11.23
C SER A 99 4.80 23.88 -12.39
N ALA A 100 4.87 24.43 -13.61
CA ALA A 100 4.25 23.84 -14.79
C ALA A 100 4.92 22.49 -15.13
N LEU A 101 6.25 22.41 -15.02
CA LEU A 101 7.00 21.17 -15.25
C LEU A 101 6.69 20.10 -14.17
N LEU A 102 6.52 20.51 -12.91
CA LEU A 102 6.13 19.60 -11.84
C LEU A 102 4.72 18.98 -12.08
N HIS A 103 3.86 19.68 -12.81
CA HIS A 103 2.54 19.18 -13.23
C HIS A 103 2.57 18.35 -14.52
N ASP A 104 3.68 18.34 -15.27
CA ASP A 104 3.90 17.49 -16.44
C ASP A 104 4.94 16.41 -16.15
N TRP A 105 4.49 15.28 -15.62
CA TRP A 105 5.40 14.20 -15.24
C TRP A 105 6.25 13.67 -16.41
N HIS A 106 5.69 13.56 -17.60
CA HIS A 106 6.44 13.09 -18.77
C HIS A 106 7.50 14.11 -19.22
N GLY A 107 7.13 15.38 -19.28
CA GLY A 107 8.07 16.45 -19.59
C GLY A 107 9.19 16.53 -18.58
N LEU A 108 8.87 16.41 -17.28
CA LEU A 108 9.87 16.41 -16.20
C LEU A 108 10.86 15.25 -16.34
N LEU A 109 10.40 14.04 -16.63
CA LEU A 109 11.29 12.89 -16.82
C LEU A 109 12.18 13.05 -18.04
N GLN A 110 11.66 13.58 -19.15
CA GLN A 110 12.45 13.81 -20.35
C GLN A 110 13.55 14.85 -20.09
N GLU A 111 13.22 15.95 -19.44
CA GLU A 111 14.22 16.99 -19.10
C GLU A 111 15.23 16.46 -18.06
N ALA A 112 14.79 15.68 -17.08
CA ALA A 112 15.67 15.05 -16.11
C ALA A 112 16.64 14.04 -16.76
N GLU A 113 16.20 13.31 -17.78
CA GLU A 113 17.05 12.39 -18.56
C GLU A 113 18.08 13.18 -19.37
N ASP A 114 17.67 14.23 -20.06
CA ASP A 114 18.55 15.12 -20.84
C ASP A 114 19.62 15.77 -19.96
N CYS A 115 19.24 16.16 -18.74
CA CYS A 115 20.15 16.72 -17.74
C CYS A 115 20.97 15.66 -16.98
N LYS A 116 20.75 14.37 -17.22
CA LYS A 116 21.35 13.24 -16.50
C LYS A 116 21.08 13.27 -14.99
N ALA A 117 19.93 13.77 -14.60
CA ALA A 117 19.50 13.89 -13.21
C ALA A 117 18.81 12.64 -12.66
N ILE A 118 18.60 11.58 -13.50
CA ILE A 118 17.95 10.34 -13.12
C ILE A 118 19.00 9.31 -12.71
N HIS A 119 18.75 8.64 -11.58
CA HIS A 119 19.65 7.64 -11.00
C HIS A 119 18.87 6.43 -10.46
N TYR A 120 19.56 5.28 -10.38
CA TYR A 120 19.09 4.12 -9.64
C TYR A 120 19.95 3.91 -8.38
N LEU A 121 19.29 3.84 -7.23
CA LEU A 121 19.88 3.83 -5.90
C LEU A 121 19.76 2.43 -5.28
N GLU A 122 20.85 1.83 -4.86
CA GLU A 122 20.86 0.50 -4.23
C GLU A 122 20.20 0.51 -2.84
N SER A 123 20.16 1.64 -2.18
CA SER A 123 19.43 1.81 -0.93
C SER A 123 18.91 3.25 -0.76
N ARG A 124 17.82 3.40 0.00
CA ARG A 124 17.31 4.74 0.36
C ARG A 124 18.30 5.54 1.21
N LYS A 125 19.24 4.88 1.89
CA LYS A 125 20.28 5.56 2.69
C LYS A 125 21.35 6.22 1.83
N GLU A 126 21.51 5.75 0.60
CA GLU A 126 22.45 6.28 -0.38
C GLU A 126 21.86 7.43 -1.20
N ALA A 127 20.62 7.83 -0.93
CA ALA A 127 19.96 8.88 -1.68
C ALA A 127 20.77 10.21 -1.64
N GLY A 128 21.39 10.55 -0.50
CA GLY A 128 22.17 11.78 -0.38
C GLY A 128 21.31 12.99 -0.76
N ASP A 129 21.76 13.72 -1.79
CA ASP A 129 21.05 14.88 -2.36
C ASP A 129 20.02 14.51 -3.44
N ARG A 130 19.54 13.28 -3.45
CA ARG A 130 18.56 12.79 -4.41
C ARG A 130 17.22 12.54 -3.74
N LEU A 131 16.16 12.80 -4.47
CA LEU A 131 14.79 12.49 -4.08
C LEU A 131 14.42 11.09 -4.58
N VAL A 132 14.06 10.19 -3.67
CA VAL A 132 13.51 8.89 -4.07
C VAL A 132 12.11 9.09 -4.62
N VAL A 133 11.85 8.51 -5.79
CA VAL A 133 10.56 8.63 -6.48
C VAL A 133 9.58 7.60 -5.93
N TRP A 134 8.40 8.09 -5.55
CA TRP A 134 7.26 7.29 -5.13
C TRP A 134 6.06 7.58 -6.00
N THR A 135 5.30 6.56 -6.35
CA THR A 135 3.94 6.74 -6.83
C THR A 135 2.98 6.88 -5.63
N PHE A 136 2.01 7.76 -5.78
CA PHE A 136 0.92 7.94 -4.83
C PHE A 136 -0.39 7.83 -5.59
N SER A 137 -0.95 6.62 -5.60
CA SER A 137 -2.05 6.26 -6.49
C SER A 137 -3.39 6.55 -5.83
N VAL A 138 -4.14 7.49 -6.36
CA VAL A 138 -5.48 7.86 -5.89
C VAL A 138 -6.53 7.10 -6.67
N VAL A 139 -7.41 6.41 -5.97
CA VAL A 139 -8.53 5.67 -6.56
C VAL A 139 -9.77 6.56 -6.58
N ARG A 140 -10.29 6.84 -7.78
CA ARG A 140 -11.37 7.77 -7.97
C ARG A 140 -12.63 7.12 -8.54
N ARG A 141 -13.79 7.56 -8.01
CA ARG A 141 -15.13 7.22 -8.51
C ARG A 141 -15.92 8.53 -8.68
N GLY A 142 -15.99 9.03 -9.90
CA GLY A 142 -16.63 10.34 -10.16
C GLY A 142 -15.91 11.45 -9.39
N THR A 143 -16.59 12.09 -8.45
CA THR A 143 -16.06 13.17 -7.61
C THR A 143 -15.51 12.68 -6.27
N GLU A 144 -15.61 11.39 -5.98
CA GLU A 144 -15.17 10.80 -4.73
C GLU A 144 -13.83 10.08 -4.90
N VAL A 145 -13.02 10.10 -3.86
CA VAL A 145 -11.77 9.33 -3.76
C VAL A 145 -11.87 8.29 -2.65
N LEU A 146 -11.25 7.14 -2.88
CA LEU A 146 -11.16 6.12 -1.84
C LEU A 146 -10.13 6.52 -0.80
N SER A 147 -10.57 6.61 0.45
CA SER A 147 -9.69 6.86 1.58
C SER A 147 -9.72 5.72 2.57
N TYR A 148 -8.65 5.58 3.33
CA TYR A 148 -8.55 4.57 4.38
C TYR A 148 -7.63 5.06 5.52
N ARG A 149 -7.66 4.36 6.66
CA ARG A 149 -6.71 4.59 7.76
C ARG A 149 -5.59 3.59 7.70
N THR A 150 -4.35 4.06 7.82
CA THR A 150 -3.18 3.19 7.89
C THR A 150 -3.12 2.45 9.22
N GLY A 151 -2.98 1.12 9.16
CA GLY A 151 -2.82 0.29 10.35
C GLY A 151 -1.39 0.30 10.89
N ARG A 152 -1.20 -0.23 12.11
CA ARG A 152 0.10 -0.31 12.81
C ARG A 152 1.17 -1.16 12.10
N TYR A 153 0.82 -1.86 11.04
CA TYR A 153 1.72 -2.78 10.33
C TYR A 153 2.50 -2.13 9.19
N ARG A 154 2.32 -0.84 8.98
CA ARG A 154 3.13 -0.05 8.05
C ARG A 154 4.32 0.49 8.84
N THR A 155 5.46 -0.17 8.71
CA THR A 155 6.58 -0.05 9.66
C THR A 155 7.56 1.08 9.38
N ASP A 156 7.38 1.84 8.33
CA ASP A 156 8.42 2.77 7.91
C ASP A 156 8.18 4.24 8.31
N GLN A 157 6.97 4.58 8.82
CA GLN A 157 6.67 5.96 9.17
C GLN A 157 5.63 6.04 10.28
N ASP A 158 6.05 6.45 11.47
CA ASP A 158 5.16 6.69 12.61
C ASP A 158 4.14 7.81 12.32
N THR A 159 4.48 8.75 11.44
CA THR A 159 3.64 9.88 11.02
C THR A 159 2.36 9.48 10.28
N PHE A 160 2.35 8.30 9.65
CA PHE A 160 1.15 7.77 8.98
C PHE A 160 0.23 6.98 9.92
N MET A 161 0.71 6.61 11.10
CA MET A 161 -0.01 5.69 11.97
C MET A 161 -1.34 6.27 12.44
N ASN A 162 -2.44 5.53 12.18
CA ASN A 162 -3.82 5.90 12.48
C ASN A 162 -4.36 7.15 11.73
N LYS A 163 -3.56 7.77 10.86
CA LYS A 163 -4.02 8.87 10.00
C LYS A 163 -4.76 8.32 8.78
N ARG A 164 -5.62 9.17 8.23
CA ARG A 164 -6.31 8.89 6.98
C ARG A 164 -5.42 9.23 5.79
N THR A 165 -5.47 8.42 4.76
CA THR A 165 -4.80 8.65 3.47
C THR A 165 -5.78 8.44 2.31
N ILE A 166 -5.55 9.13 1.20
CA ILE A 166 -6.27 8.93 -0.06
C ILE A 166 -5.46 8.17 -1.09
N GLY A 167 -4.17 7.92 -0.83
CA GLY A 167 -3.27 7.33 -1.81
C GLY A 167 -2.67 6.01 -1.37
N PHE A 168 -2.38 5.20 -2.38
CA PHE A 168 -1.71 3.91 -2.27
C PHE A 168 -0.27 4.09 -2.76
N PRO A 169 0.72 4.13 -1.87
CA PRO A 169 2.08 4.44 -2.24
C PRO A 169 2.84 3.22 -2.72
N GLY A 170 3.68 3.43 -3.72
CA GLY A 170 4.69 2.51 -4.20
C GLY A 170 6.04 3.21 -4.39
N VAL A 171 7.16 2.58 -4.01
CA VAL A 171 8.50 3.06 -4.38
C VAL A 171 8.81 2.58 -5.78
N VAL A 172 9.14 3.51 -6.67
CA VAL A 172 9.51 3.15 -8.04
C VAL A 172 10.90 2.52 -8.04
N SER A 173 11.02 1.36 -8.67
CA SER A 173 12.26 0.62 -8.78
C SER A 173 12.62 0.31 -10.24
N PHE A 174 13.87 -0.06 -10.48
CA PHE A 174 14.32 -0.53 -11.79
C PHE A 174 13.46 -1.71 -12.32
N TYR A 175 12.97 -2.55 -11.43
CA TYR A 175 12.17 -3.74 -11.80
C TYR A 175 10.73 -3.42 -12.20
N ASP A 176 10.27 -2.19 -11.97
CA ASP A 176 8.98 -1.72 -12.48
C ASP A 176 9.06 -1.35 -13.97
N CYS A 177 10.29 -1.10 -14.50
CA CYS A 177 10.47 -0.86 -15.92
C CYS A 177 10.24 -2.14 -16.73
N THR A 178 9.32 -2.08 -17.67
CA THR A 178 9.04 -3.15 -18.62
C THR A 178 9.40 -2.70 -20.04
N LEU A 179 9.35 -3.62 -21.00
CA LEU A 179 9.51 -3.27 -22.43
C LEU A 179 8.41 -2.33 -22.96
N PHE A 180 7.35 -2.14 -22.19
CA PHE A 180 6.21 -1.29 -22.52
C PHE A 180 6.20 0.03 -21.79
N SER A 181 7.19 0.27 -20.88
CA SER A 181 7.35 1.54 -20.16
C SER A 181 7.88 2.59 -21.15
N ASN A 182 6.98 3.42 -21.66
CA ASN A 182 7.25 4.42 -22.70
C ASN A 182 7.89 5.70 -22.11
N GLY A 183 9.09 5.60 -21.53
CA GLY A 183 9.80 6.74 -20.95
C GLY A 183 9.26 7.24 -19.61
N ASP A 184 8.40 6.45 -18.95
CA ASP A 184 7.85 6.77 -17.62
C ASP A 184 8.61 6.12 -16.46
N PHE A 185 9.73 5.46 -16.77
CA PHE A 185 10.60 4.76 -15.82
C PHE A 185 9.86 3.77 -14.89
N GLY A 186 8.76 3.18 -15.37
CA GLY A 186 7.98 2.17 -14.65
C GLY A 186 7.02 2.75 -13.61
N THR A 187 6.76 4.06 -13.61
CA THR A 187 5.84 4.67 -12.63
C THR A 187 4.42 4.17 -12.77
N ARG A 188 3.95 3.89 -14.00
CA ARG A 188 2.62 3.34 -14.25
C ARG A 188 2.51 1.91 -13.74
N GLU A 189 3.47 1.06 -14.06
CA GLU A 189 3.53 -0.33 -13.62
C GLU A 189 3.64 -0.41 -12.10
N ASN A 190 4.47 0.43 -11.49
CA ASN A 190 4.59 0.53 -10.03
C ASN A 190 3.25 0.89 -9.38
N SER A 191 2.58 1.94 -9.89
CA SER A 191 1.27 2.36 -9.42
C SER A 191 0.24 1.23 -9.51
N LEU A 192 0.15 0.57 -10.67
CA LEU A 192 -0.76 -0.55 -10.88
C LEU A 192 -0.46 -1.72 -9.93
N ASN A 193 0.82 -2.08 -9.76
CA ASN A 193 1.25 -3.14 -8.85
C ASN A 193 0.89 -2.79 -7.38
N ALA A 194 1.05 -1.54 -6.97
CA ALA A 194 0.65 -1.07 -5.65
C ALA A 194 -0.86 -1.23 -5.43
N LEU A 195 -1.67 -0.76 -6.39
CA LEU A 195 -3.14 -0.88 -6.34
C LEU A 195 -3.59 -2.34 -6.35
N MET A 196 -3.08 -3.16 -7.27
CA MET A 196 -3.39 -4.59 -7.34
C MET A 196 -3.05 -5.31 -6.04
N SER A 197 -1.89 -4.97 -5.49
CA SER A 197 -1.43 -5.55 -4.24
C SER A 197 -2.29 -5.09 -3.05
N ASP A 198 -2.65 -3.81 -2.94
CA ASP A 198 -3.36 -3.25 -1.80
C ASP A 198 -4.86 -3.51 -1.82
N LEU A 199 -5.48 -3.50 -3.00
CA LEU A 199 -6.92 -3.60 -3.16
C LEU A 199 -7.42 -4.98 -3.65
N ASP A 200 -6.50 -5.95 -3.81
CA ASP A 200 -6.83 -7.29 -4.30
C ASP A 200 -7.53 -7.32 -5.68
N ILE A 201 -7.19 -6.35 -6.53
CA ILE A 201 -7.86 -6.17 -7.83
C ILE A 201 -7.71 -7.41 -8.72
N SER A 202 -6.57 -8.12 -8.64
CA SER A 202 -6.32 -9.32 -9.44
C SER A 202 -7.34 -10.45 -9.20
N ALA A 203 -7.86 -10.58 -7.98
CA ALA A 203 -8.90 -11.57 -7.69
C ALA A 203 -10.24 -11.22 -8.33
N VAL A 204 -10.52 -9.91 -8.47
CA VAL A 204 -11.75 -9.40 -9.07
C VAL A 204 -11.66 -9.36 -10.60
N ALA A 205 -10.49 -9.05 -11.16
CA ALA A 205 -10.24 -9.04 -12.62
C ALA A 205 -10.38 -10.43 -13.26
N MET A 206 -10.21 -11.50 -12.51
CA MET A 206 -10.52 -12.87 -12.98
C MET A 206 -11.98 -13.05 -13.42
N HIS A 207 -12.86 -12.11 -13.09
CA HIS A 207 -14.28 -12.11 -13.51
C HIS A 207 -14.52 -11.34 -14.81
N GLY A 208 -13.47 -11.02 -15.59
CA GLY A 208 -13.58 -10.50 -16.96
C GLY A 208 -13.69 -8.98 -17.09
N GLY A 209 -13.31 -8.23 -16.07
CA GLY A 209 -13.23 -6.76 -16.15
C GLY A 209 -11.87 -6.28 -16.67
N GLU A 210 -11.88 -5.28 -17.56
CA GLU A 210 -10.68 -4.56 -17.95
C GLU A 210 -10.21 -3.67 -16.81
N ILE A 211 -8.90 -3.68 -16.53
CA ILE A 211 -8.28 -2.83 -15.50
C ILE A 211 -7.69 -1.62 -16.22
N PRO A 212 -8.20 -0.40 -15.97
CA PRO A 212 -7.63 0.80 -16.58
C PRO A 212 -6.24 1.09 -16.04
N ASP A 213 -5.40 1.71 -16.86
CA ASP A 213 -4.07 2.15 -16.45
C ASP A 213 -4.16 3.41 -15.58
N PRO A 214 -3.32 3.52 -14.54
CA PRO A 214 -3.14 4.75 -13.78
C PRO A 214 -2.54 5.86 -14.68
N VAL A 215 -3.03 7.08 -14.52
CA VAL A 215 -2.60 8.26 -15.29
C VAL A 215 -1.84 9.22 -14.37
N PRO A 216 -0.61 9.64 -14.70
CA PRO A 216 0.10 10.63 -13.91
C PRO A 216 -0.57 12.01 -14.05
N ARG A 217 -0.67 12.73 -12.92
CA ARG A 217 -1.22 14.09 -12.84
C ARG A 217 -0.18 15.15 -12.55
N GLY A 218 0.97 14.74 -12.07
CA GLY A 218 2.08 15.60 -11.73
C GLY A 218 2.88 15.04 -10.58
N SER A 219 3.77 15.86 -10.02
CA SER A 219 4.64 15.47 -8.92
C SER A 219 4.72 16.56 -7.85
N VAL A 220 5.03 16.19 -6.63
CA VAL A 220 5.21 17.09 -5.50
C VAL A 220 6.35 16.60 -4.61
N VAL A 221 7.18 17.52 -4.13
CA VAL A 221 8.22 17.21 -3.14
C VAL A 221 7.59 17.23 -1.76
N VAL A 222 7.75 16.13 -1.02
CA VAL A 222 7.29 16.06 0.38
C VAL A 222 8.48 15.96 1.29
N HIS A 223 8.51 16.87 2.29
CA HIS A 223 9.51 16.89 3.34
C HIS A 223 9.09 15.98 4.49
N GLU A 224 9.92 15.00 4.81
CA GLU A 224 9.73 14.14 5.97
C GLU A 224 10.61 14.60 7.14
N ASP A 225 10.12 14.46 8.38
CA ASP A 225 10.79 14.93 9.60
C ASP A 225 12.23 14.38 9.78
N ASP A 226 12.53 13.21 9.22
CA ASP A 226 13.83 12.54 9.30
C ASP A 226 14.82 12.93 8.19
N ARG A 227 14.69 14.10 7.55
CA ARG A 227 15.54 14.60 6.47
C ARG A 227 15.52 13.80 5.16
N ARG A 228 14.49 13.01 4.94
CA ARG A 228 14.31 12.19 3.73
C ARG A 228 13.17 12.75 2.92
N ASP A 229 13.49 13.78 2.14
CA ASP A 229 12.52 14.28 1.19
C ASP A 229 12.28 13.22 0.10
N VAL A 230 11.07 13.17 -0.37
CA VAL A 230 10.64 12.26 -1.43
C VAL A 230 9.97 13.04 -2.54
N LEU A 231 10.05 12.53 -3.76
CA LEU A 231 9.28 13.02 -4.88
C LEU A 231 8.08 12.11 -5.08
N LEU A 232 6.89 12.64 -4.78
CA LEU A 232 5.63 11.91 -5.01
C LEU A 232 5.13 12.19 -6.42
N VAL A 233 4.86 11.14 -7.18
CA VAL A 233 4.14 11.20 -8.44
C VAL A 233 2.69 10.86 -8.17
N LEU A 234 1.79 11.82 -8.34
CA LEU A 234 0.36 11.61 -8.18
C LEU A 234 -0.17 10.82 -9.37
N MET A 235 -0.70 9.65 -9.11
CA MET A 235 -1.30 8.75 -10.09
C MET A 235 -2.81 8.68 -9.89
N ASP A 236 -3.57 9.03 -10.91
CA ASP A 236 -5.03 8.95 -10.89
C ASP A 236 -5.48 7.62 -11.49
N TRP A 237 -6.19 6.83 -10.71
CA TRP A 237 -6.80 5.59 -11.18
C TRP A 237 -8.32 5.68 -11.07
N THR A 238 -8.98 5.85 -12.22
CA THR A 238 -10.45 5.83 -12.26
C THR A 238 -10.94 4.40 -12.10
N CYS A 239 -11.59 4.12 -10.97
CA CYS A 239 -12.02 2.76 -10.67
C CYS A 239 -13.15 2.31 -11.60
N PRO A 240 -13.10 1.05 -12.09
CA PRO A 240 -14.19 0.47 -12.85
C PRO A 240 -15.50 0.40 -12.07
N ALA A 241 -16.64 0.36 -12.76
CA ALA A 241 -17.96 0.30 -12.12
C ALA A 241 -18.18 -0.97 -11.27
N TRP A 242 -17.47 -2.05 -11.58
CA TRP A 242 -17.53 -3.31 -10.82
C TRP A 242 -16.68 -3.29 -9.54
N PHE A 243 -15.81 -2.28 -9.37
CA PHE A 243 -14.86 -2.25 -8.25
C PHE A 243 -15.55 -1.88 -6.95
N GLU A 244 -15.38 -2.72 -5.94
CA GLU A 244 -15.71 -2.42 -4.54
C GLU A 244 -14.48 -2.66 -3.66
N PRO A 245 -14.08 -1.68 -2.83
CA PRO A 245 -12.92 -1.81 -1.98
C PRO A 245 -13.14 -2.91 -0.94
N THR A 246 -12.20 -3.84 -0.85
CA THR A 246 -12.24 -4.89 0.13
C THR A 246 -11.25 -4.62 1.27
N THR A 247 -11.67 -4.92 2.50
CA THR A 247 -10.84 -4.76 3.71
C THR A 247 -9.94 -5.98 3.98
N ARG A 248 -9.62 -6.76 2.97
CA ARG A 248 -8.86 -8.02 3.14
C ARG A 248 -7.42 -7.80 3.63
N ARG A 249 -6.87 -6.59 3.49
CA ARG A 249 -5.56 -6.26 4.03
C ARG A 249 -5.63 -5.71 5.45
N LEU A 250 -4.76 -6.22 6.31
CA LEU A 250 -4.61 -5.78 7.70
C LEU A 250 -4.10 -4.32 7.83
N SER A 251 -3.55 -3.77 6.75
CA SER A 251 -3.04 -2.39 6.70
C SER A 251 -4.08 -1.35 6.27
N LEU A 252 -5.21 -1.78 5.72
CA LEU A 252 -6.28 -0.91 5.23
C LEU A 252 -7.46 -0.97 6.20
N ASN A 253 -7.60 0.05 7.01
CA ASN A 253 -8.69 0.15 7.97
C ASN A 253 -9.67 1.24 7.54
N ASP A 254 -10.94 1.05 7.84
CA ASP A 254 -11.99 2.05 7.67
C ASP A 254 -12.01 2.68 6.26
N PRO A 255 -12.09 1.86 5.16
CA PRO A 255 -12.19 2.39 3.81
C PRO A 255 -13.49 3.18 3.65
N ARG A 256 -13.39 4.36 3.04
CA ARG A 256 -14.54 5.25 2.78
C ARG A 256 -14.33 5.99 1.47
N TRP A 257 -15.40 6.23 0.76
CA TRP A 257 -15.45 7.20 -0.33
C TRP A 257 -15.62 8.60 0.26
N LEU A 258 -14.75 9.52 -0.13
CA LEU A 258 -14.76 10.91 0.32
C LEU A 258 -14.88 11.83 -0.89
N ASP A 259 -15.83 12.77 -0.83
CA ASP A 259 -15.83 13.93 -1.70
C ASP A 259 -14.90 14.98 -1.09
N LEU A 260 -13.75 15.20 -1.72
CA LEU A 260 -12.71 16.13 -1.24
C LEU A 260 -13.20 17.58 -1.18
N ARG A 261 -14.23 17.95 -1.96
CA ARG A 261 -14.82 19.30 -1.95
C ARG A 261 -15.63 19.59 -0.70
N THR A 262 -16.15 18.57 -0.05
CA THR A 262 -16.99 18.69 1.15
C THR A 262 -16.26 18.27 2.42
N HIS A 263 -15.09 17.63 2.30
CA HIS A 263 -14.33 17.13 3.45
C HIS A 263 -13.47 18.25 4.06
N ASN A 264 -13.80 18.64 5.28
CA ASN A 264 -13.18 19.79 5.97
C ASN A 264 -12.13 19.39 7.03
N ASP A 265 -11.94 18.09 7.32
CA ASP A 265 -11.01 17.63 8.37
C ASP A 265 -9.64 17.29 7.78
N ILE A 266 -8.92 18.35 7.35
CA ILE A 266 -7.56 18.21 6.78
C ILE A 266 -6.58 17.65 7.83
N ASP A 267 -6.82 17.89 9.12
CA ASP A 267 -5.91 17.44 10.18
C ASP A 267 -5.91 15.93 10.42
N ASP A 268 -6.96 15.25 9.99
CA ASP A 268 -7.04 13.79 10.02
C ASP A 268 -6.14 13.12 8.99
N PHE A 269 -5.76 13.84 7.92
CA PHE A 269 -4.90 13.30 6.87
C PHE A 269 -3.42 13.22 7.28
N GLU A 270 -2.72 12.24 6.69
CA GLU A 270 -1.28 12.10 6.79
C GLU A 270 -0.55 13.13 5.88
N PRO A 271 0.78 13.35 6.09
CA PRO A 271 1.52 14.42 5.40
C PRO A 271 1.51 14.34 3.88
N TRP A 272 1.54 13.15 3.26
CA TRP A 272 1.56 13.00 1.81
C TRP A 272 0.22 13.37 1.18
N THR A 273 -0.87 12.98 1.80
CA THR A 273 -2.21 13.43 1.40
C THR A 273 -2.31 14.94 1.50
N LYS A 274 -1.85 15.55 2.60
CA LYS A 274 -1.88 17.01 2.76
C LYS A 274 -1.10 17.71 1.65
N ALA A 275 0.15 17.30 1.42
CA ALA A 275 0.98 17.87 0.36
C ALA A 275 0.37 17.70 -1.04
N THR A 276 -0.29 16.55 -1.28
CA THR A 276 -1.00 16.31 -2.54
C THR A 276 -2.19 17.24 -2.70
N LEU A 277 -3.00 17.42 -1.64
CA LEU A 277 -4.15 18.33 -1.66
C LEU A 277 -3.70 19.77 -1.86
N ASP A 278 -2.66 20.23 -1.15
CA ASP A 278 -2.12 21.58 -1.29
C ASP A 278 -1.62 21.84 -2.71
N ALA A 279 -0.89 20.89 -3.31
CA ALA A 279 -0.33 21.06 -4.64
C ALA A 279 -1.36 21.00 -5.78
N PHE A 280 -2.43 20.23 -5.63
CA PHE A 280 -3.35 19.93 -6.73
C PHE A 280 -4.78 20.43 -6.54
N CYS A 281 -5.22 20.77 -5.30
CA CYS A 281 -6.54 21.38 -5.07
C CYS A 281 -6.53 22.90 -5.28
N GLU A 282 -5.39 23.58 -5.13
CA GLU A 282 -5.26 25.01 -5.47
C GLU A 282 -5.25 25.29 -6.99
N ALA A 283 -4.92 24.27 -7.79
CA ALA A 283 -4.82 24.37 -9.25
C ALA A 283 -6.15 24.20 -9.99
N ASP A 284 -7.27 24.50 -9.31
CA ASP A 284 -8.60 24.65 -9.87
C ASP A 284 -9.26 23.43 -10.57
N GLU A 285 -10.44 23.03 -10.05
CA GLU A 285 -11.55 22.31 -10.72
C GLU A 285 -11.31 20.88 -11.25
N ARG A 286 -10.24 20.15 -10.94
CA ARG A 286 -9.93 18.90 -11.67
C ARG A 286 -9.81 17.61 -10.84
N PHE A 287 -10.31 17.61 -9.60
CA PHE A 287 -10.61 16.37 -8.90
C PHE A 287 -12.08 16.03 -8.94
#